data_724b60fd38026bf856f1d6f75e4ed8a3
#
_entry.id   724b60fd38026bf856f1d6f75e4ed8a3
#
_cell.length_a   1.000
_cell.length_b   1.000
_cell.length_c   1.000
_cell.angle_alpha   90.00
_cell.angle_beta   90.00
_cell.angle_gamma   90.00
#
_symmetry.space_group_name_H-M   'P 1'
#
loop_
_entity.id
_entity.type
_entity.pdbx_description
1 polymer ?
#
loop_
_entity_poly.entity_id
_entity_poly.type
_entity_poly.pdbx_seq_one_letter_code
_entity_poly.pdbx_strand_id
1 'polypeptide(L)'
;MNTLDLKLHLKIEVQLIKLMKFLYLYILLCMLPHSINCQQILLNTTVTDCSGTPSAPKGYLCNSPQTSCNSFLTFRSKPSYDNPTSIAYLLGSEASTIASINNISRNEKLPTNKTIIVPIFCSCSGNIYQHNTPYTIKKGDTYFHLVNETYQSLTTCQALKGQNYYASENIAIGAEITVPVLCACPTTKQMEKGITSLLVYTVNYGETVKSIGEAYGVDEQSILEANELQPSENRSVILFALTPILVPLRGKSCKEDPDSFYCTCSQGRLADGSCNESHGQEFPAKLVAALGNIALKYPYLISSICNQL
;
A
#
# COMPACT_ATOMS: atom_id res chain seq x y z
N MET A 1 -13.54 43.86 -59.51
CA MET A 1 -13.63 42.71 -58.61
C MET A 1 -15.10 42.36 -58.53
N ASN A 2 -15.48 41.22 -59.12
CA ASN A 2 -16.89 40.87 -59.30
C ASN A 2 -17.50 40.45 -57.92
N THR A 3 -18.76 40.80 -57.71
CA THR A 3 -19.52 40.46 -56.50
C THR A 3 -19.54 38.96 -56.18
N LEU A 4 -19.23 38.12 -57.17
CA LEU A 4 -19.11 36.69 -57.06
C LEU A 4 -17.81 36.25 -56.31
N ASP A 5 -16.69 36.93 -56.64
CA ASP A 5 -15.39 36.71 -56.05
C ASP A 5 -15.38 37.11 -54.55
N LEU A 6 -16.05 38.18 -54.19
CA LEU A 6 -16.17 38.64 -52.81
C LEU A 6 -16.99 37.69 -51.98
N LYS A 7 -18.08 37.10 -52.50
CA LYS A 7 -18.89 36.09 -51.81
C LYS A 7 -18.17 34.76 -51.62
N LEU A 8 -17.34 34.37 -52.59
CA LEU A 8 -16.54 33.17 -52.50
C LEU A 8 -15.43 33.32 -51.45
N HIS A 9 -14.76 34.49 -51.46
CA HIS A 9 -13.72 34.80 -50.47
C HIS A 9 -14.28 34.80 -49.04
N LEU A 10 -15.44 35.44 -48.84
CA LEU A 10 -16.11 35.44 -47.52
C LEU A 10 -16.55 34.05 -47.06
N LYS A 11 -16.99 33.19 -47.99
CA LYS A 11 -17.33 31.79 -47.67
C LYS A 11 -16.12 30.96 -47.24
N ILE A 12 -14.98 31.18 -47.92
CA ILE A 12 -13.72 30.49 -47.57
C ILE A 12 -13.23 30.95 -46.22
N GLU A 13 -13.26 32.25 -45.91
CA GLU A 13 -12.85 32.77 -44.61
C GLU A 13 -13.71 32.23 -43.45
N VAL A 14 -15.03 32.17 -43.63
CA VAL A 14 -15.95 31.62 -42.63
C VAL A 14 -15.68 30.12 -42.38
N GLN A 15 -15.34 29.36 -43.42
CA GLN A 15 -14.98 27.93 -43.28
C GLN A 15 -13.63 27.77 -42.59
N LEU A 16 -12.63 28.61 -42.89
CA LEU A 16 -11.34 28.61 -42.21
C LEU A 16 -11.47 28.91 -40.72
N ILE A 17 -12.28 29.90 -40.36
CA ILE A 17 -12.54 30.27 -38.96
C ILE A 17 -13.23 29.11 -38.22
N LYS A 18 -14.16 28.40 -38.86
CA LYS A 18 -14.80 27.22 -38.28
C LYS A 18 -13.78 26.09 -38.06
N LEU A 19 -12.93 25.84 -39.07
CA LEU A 19 -11.88 24.81 -38.97
C LEU A 19 -10.88 25.13 -37.84
N MET A 20 -10.46 26.39 -37.73
CA MET A 20 -9.58 26.86 -36.65
C MET A 20 -10.21 26.69 -35.26
N LYS A 21 -11.51 26.98 -35.12
CA LYS A 21 -12.24 26.76 -33.88
C LYS A 21 -12.35 25.28 -33.53
N PHE A 22 -12.59 24.39 -34.49
CA PHE A 22 -12.59 22.95 -34.30
C PHE A 22 -11.21 22.41 -33.91
N LEU A 23 -10.15 22.91 -34.59
CA LEU A 23 -8.76 22.53 -34.26
C LEU A 23 -8.37 23.01 -32.87
N TYR A 24 -8.75 24.22 -32.49
CA TYR A 24 -8.51 24.76 -31.15
C TYR A 24 -9.25 23.95 -30.07
N LEU A 25 -10.52 23.60 -30.31
CA LEU A 25 -11.30 22.74 -29.40
C LEU A 25 -10.71 21.35 -29.30
N TYR A 26 -10.23 20.78 -30.40
CA TYR A 26 -9.55 19.48 -30.43
C TYR A 26 -8.22 19.51 -29.65
N ILE A 27 -7.42 20.56 -29.83
CA ILE A 27 -6.18 20.77 -29.07
C ILE A 27 -6.51 20.96 -27.58
N LEU A 28 -7.55 21.71 -27.23
CA LEU A 28 -8.00 21.91 -25.86
C LEU A 28 -8.46 20.60 -25.23
N LEU A 29 -9.16 19.75 -25.95
CA LEU A 29 -9.56 18.40 -25.54
C LEU A 29 -8.35 17.44 -25.37
N CYS A 30 -7.35 17.55 -26.25
CA CYS A 30 -6.11 16.77 -26.14
C CYS A 30 -5.19 17.28 -25.01
N MET A 31 -5.33 18.55 -24.61
CA MET A 31 -4.59 19.13 -23.47
C MET A 31 -5.29 18.94 -22.13
N LEU A 32 -6.50 18.38 -22.10
CA LEU A 32 -7.10 17.91 -20.85
C LEU A 32 -6.20 16.78 -20.35
N PRO A 33 -5.56 16.94 -19.20
CA PRO A 33 -4.70 15.88 -18.68
C PRO A 33 -5.55 14.63 -18.47
N HIS A 34 -5.20 13.57 -19.19
CA HIS A 34 -5.72 12.23 -18.92
C HIS A 34 -5.09 11.72 -17.63
N SER A 35 -5.28 12.49 -16.56
CA SER A 35 -4.80 12.15 -15.21
C SER A 35 -5.88 11.38 -14.46
N ILE A 36 -6.21 10.18 -14.97
CA ILE A 36 -6.92 9.20 -14.18
C ILE A 36 -5.97 8.05 -13.97
N ASN A 37 -4.97 8.26 -13.13
CA ASN A 37 -4.13 7.20 -12.59
C ASN A 37 -4.36 7.13 -11.09
N CYS A 38 -5.55 6.75 -10.72
CA CYS A 38 -5.96 6.62 -9.35
C CYS A 38 -5.74 5.17 -8.88
N GLN A 39 -5.28 5.00 -7.65
CA GLN A 39 -5.25 3.69 -7.02
C GLN A 39 -6.67 3.27 -6.66
N GLN A 40 -6.96 1.99 -6.84
CA GLN A 40 -8.32 1.49 -6.61
C GLN A 40 -8.67 1.56 -5.12
N ILE A 41 -9.84 2.14 -4.82
CA ILE A 41 -10.37 2.17 -3.45
C ILE A 41 -10.85 0.78 -3.07
N LEU A 42 -10.33 0.24 -1.97
CA LEU A 42 -10.78 -1.01 -1.40
C LEU A 42 -11.76 -0.72 -0.25
N LEU A 43 -13.04 -0.93 -0.49
CA LEU A 43 -14.07 -0.81 0.55
C LEU A 43 -14.19 -2.12 1.35
N ASN A 44 -14.48 -2.01 2.65
CA ASN A 44 -14.62 -3.15 3.55
C ASN A 44 -15.56 -4.24 3.02
N THR A 45 -16.72 -3.86 2.50
CA THR A 45 -17.71 -4.79 1.96
C THR A 45 -17.25 -5.55 0.73
N THR A 46 -16.24 -5.02 0.00
CA THR A 46 -15.72 -5.63 -1.23
C THR A 46 -14.55 -6.58 -0.97
N VAL A 47 -13.78 -6.34 0.09
CA VAL A 47 -12.62 -7.19 0.45
C VAL A 47 -13.08 -8.58 0.87
N THR A 48 -14.13 -8.67 1.69
CA THR A 48 -14.69 -9.92 2.21
C THR A 48 -15.81 -10.50 1.35
N ASP A 49 -16.18 -9.85 0.24
CA ASP A 49 -17.22 -10.36 -0.65
C ASP A 49 -16.72 -11.59 -1.41
N CYS A 50 -17.15 -12.76 -0.94
CA CYS A 50 -16.91 -14.05 -1.56
C CYS A 50 -18.05 -14.51 -2.48
N SER A 51 -19.15 -13.74 -2.63
CA SER A 51 -20.32 -14.12 -3.41
C SER A 51 -20.09 -14.13 -4.93
N GLY A 52 -19.02 -13.48 -5.39
CA GLY A 52 -18.60 -13.55 -6.78
C GLY A 52 -19.07 -12.39 -7.65
N THR A 53 -19.36 -11.24 -7.05
CA THR A 53 -19.62 -10.02 -7.82
C THR A 53 -18.41 -9.67 -8.70
N PRO A 54 -18.54 -9.63 -10.04
CA PRO A 54 -17.42 -9.39 -10.95
C PRO A 54 -16.72 -8.04 -10.74
N SER A 55 -17.42 -7.08 -10.12
CA SER A 55 -16.92 -5.74 -9.85
C SER A 55 -16.10 -5.61 -8.57
N ALA A 56 -16.04 -6.65 -7.72
CA ALA A 56 -15.26 -6.58 -6.49
C ALA A 56 -13.75 -6.54 -6.80
N PRO A 57 -12.99 -5.64 -6.16
CA PRO A 57 -11.59 -5.44 -6.48
C PRO A 57 -10.73 -6.63 -6.07
N LYS A 58 -9.79 -6.99 -6.95
CA LYS A 58 -8.78 -8.03 -6.68
C LYS A 58 -7.57 -7.47 -5.94
N GLY A 59 -7.34 -6.16 -6.00
CA GLY A 59 -6.20 -5.47 -5.40
C GLY A 59 -6.03 -4.08 -6.00
N TYR A 60 -4.89 -3.49 -5.77
CA TYR A 60 -4.53 -2.18 -6.32
C TYR A 60 -4.04 -2.29 -7.76
N LEU A 61 -4.44 -1.36 -8.61
CA LEU A 61 -4.03 -1.34 -10.02
C LEU A 61 -2.53 -0.98 -10.17
N CYS A 62 -1.89 -1.59 -11.17
CA CYS A 62 -0.52 -1.27 -11.55
C CYS A 62 -0.46 0.09 -12.29
N ASN A 63 -0.45 1.17 -11.55
CA ASN A 63 -0.43 2.54 -12.07
C ASN A 63 0.87 3.30 -11.77
N SER A 64 1.89 2.61 -11.26
CA SER A 64 3.25 3.12 -11.08
C SER A 64 4.09 2.90 -12.35
N PRO A 65 5.10 3.73 -12.61
CA PRO A 65 6.11 3.44 -13.62
C PRO A 65 6.98 2.21 -13.24
N GLN A 66 6.97 1.84 -11.96
CA GLN A 66 7.66 0.65 -11.46
C GLN A 66 6.74 -0.56 -11.51
N THR A 67 7.22 -1.64 -12.13
CA THR A 67 6.52 -2.93 -12.13
C THR A 67 6.66 -3.69 -10.81
N SER A 68 7.58 -3.28 -9.97
CA SER A 68 7.83 -3.86 -8.64
C SER A 68 8.48 -2.84 -7.71
N CYS A 69 8.28 -3.01 -6.41
CA CYS A 69 8.85 -2.12 -5.38
C CYS A 69 8.86 -2.78 -4.00
N ASN A 70 9.62 -2.18 -3.08
CA ASN A 70 9.47 -2.49 -1.67
C ASN A 70 8.22 -1.82 -1.11
N SER A 71 7.40 -2.59 -0.41
CA SER A 71 6.16 -2.17 0.21
C SER A 71 6.07 -2.71 1.64
N PHE A 72 5.10 -2.24 2.40
CA PHE A 72 4.93 -2.66 3.78
C PHE A 72 3.48 -3.02 4.06
N LEU A 73 3.27 -3.89 5.05
CA LEU A 73 1.96 -4.26 5.58
C LEU A 73 1.93 -4.00 7.08
N THR A 74 0.74 -3.78 7.63
CA THR A 74 0.52 -3.96 9.06
C THR A 74 -0.17 -5.29 9.29
N PHE A 75 0.30 -6.04 10.28
CA PHE A 75 -0.31 -7.28 10.72
C PHE A 75 -0.47 -7.27 12.25
N ARG A 76 -1.62 -7.68 12.75
CA ARG A 76 -1.84 -7.81 14.19
C ARG A 76 -1.55 -9.22 14.65
N SER A 77 -0.63 -9.34 15.62
CA SER A 77 -0.26 -10.61 16.22
C SER A 77 -1.48 -11.30 16.84
N LYS A 78 -1.59 -12.61 16.64
CA LYS A 78 -2.68 -13.45 17.13
C LYS A 78 -2.17 -14.87 17.36
N PRO A 79 -2.87 -15.70 18.11
CA PRO A 79 -2.49 -17.12 18.26
C PRO A 79 -2.17 -17.76 16.90
N SER A 80 -1.12 -18.57 16.86
CA SER A 80 -0.47 -19.15 15.67
C SER A 80 0.42 -18.21 14.85
N TYR A 81 0.25 -16.90 14.96
CA TYR A 81 1.04 -15.85 14.28
C TYR A 81 1.43 -14.77 15.31
N ASP A 82 2.12 -15.19 16.37
CA ASP A 82 2.47 -14.38 17.53
C ASP A 82 3.98 -14.15 17.70
N ASN A 83 4.74 -14.36 16.66
CA ASN A 83 6.17 -14.04 16.62
C ASN A 83 6.61 -13.72 15.18
N PRO A 84 7.75 -13.01 14.97
CA PRO A 84 8.24 -12.65 13.65
C PRO A 84 8.40 -13.83 12.69
N THR A 85 8.81 -14.99 13.17
CA THR A 85 9.01 -16.19 12.34
C THR A 85 7.68 -16.70 11.76
N SER A 86 6.65 -16.83 12.59
CA SER A 86 5.32 -17.30 12.14
C SER A 86 4.62 -16.27 11.23
N ILE A 87 4.79 -14.98 11.50
CA ILE A 87 4.27 -13.89 10.66
C ILE A 87 4.99 -13.89 9.30
N ALA A 88 6.31 -14.03 9.30
CA ALA A 88 7.11 -14.13 8.08
C ALA A 88 6.68 -15.30 7.20
N TYR A 89 6.44 -16.46 7.80
CA TYR A 89 5.95 -17.64 7.09
C TYR A 89 4.58 -17.39 6.43
N LEU A 90 3.63 -16.77 7.18
CA LEU A 90 2.30 -16.46 6.64
C LEU A 90 2.35 -15.47 5.48
N LEU A 91 3.14 -14.40 5.63
CA LEU A 91 3.13 -13.25 4.74
C LEU A 91 4.29 -13.25 3.71
N GLY A 92 5.03 -14.34 3.60
CA GLY A 92 6.11 -14.46 2.61
C GLY A 92 7.22 -13.42 2.78
N SER A 93 7.55 -13.08 4.04
CA SER A 93 8.55 -12.07 4.39
C SER A 93 9.74 -12.72 5.11
N GLU A 94 10.71 -11.91 5.51
CA GLU A 94 11.88 -12.38 6.24
C GLU A 94 11.77 -12.04 7.74
N ALA A 95 11.88 -13.05 8.61
CA ALA A 95 11.69 -12.90 10.05
C ALA A 95 12.73 -11.97 10.71
N SER A 96 13.98 -11.98 10.23
CA SER A 96 15.05 -11.08 10.68
C SER A 96 14.73 -9.62 10.36
N THR A 97 14.21 -9.35 9.16
CA THR A 97 13.83 -8.01 8.73
C THR A 97 12.60 -7.52 9.48
N ILE A 98 11.58 -8.37 9.69
CA ILE A 98 10.44 -8.04 10.55
C ILE A 98 10.91 -7.69 11.96
N ALA A 99 11.78 -8.53 12.55
CA ALA A 99 12.31 -8.31 13.89
C ALA A 99 13.06 -6.96 13.99
N SER A 100 13.94 -6.68 13.06
CA SER A 100 14.71 -5.44 13.00
C SER A 100 13.83 -4.20 12.91
N ILE A 101 12.85 -4.17 11.97
CA ILE A 101 11.95 -3.02 11.76
C ILE A 101 11.11 -2.74 13.01
N ASN A 102 10.67 -3.78 13.71
CA ASN A 102 9.81 -3.65 14.87
C ASN A 102 10.57 -3.58 16.21
N ASN A 103 11.90 -3.58 16.17
CA ASN A 103 12.77 -3.58 17.35
C ASN A 103 12.41 -4.69 18.36
N ILE A 104 12.30 -5.92 17.86
CA ILE A 104 11.96 -7.11 18.63
C ILE A 104 12.90 -8.27 18.25
N SER A 105 12.96 -9.31 19.08
CA SER A 105 13.73 -10.51 18.73
C SER A 105 12.97 -11.40 17.74
N ARG A 106 13.72 -12.11 16.86
CA ARG A 106 13.16 -12.95 15.79
C ARG A 106 12.11 -13.96 16.26
N ASN A 107 12.27 -14.52 17.46
CA ASN A 107 11.36 -15.52 18.03
C ASN A 107 10.60 -14.98 19.25
N GLU A 108 10.59 -13.67 19.45
CA GLU A 108 9.88 -13.03 20.55
C GLU A 108 8.37 -13.30 20.44
N LYS A 109 7.81 -13.82 21.50
CA LYS A 109 6.36 -14.03 21.60
C LYS A 109 5.68 -12.69 21.83
N LEU A 110 4.82 -12.31 20.90
CA LEU A 110 4.12 -11.03 20.90
C LEU A 110 2.79 -11.15 21.64
N PRO A 111 2.39 -10.13 22.41
CA PRO A 111 1.05 -10.07 22.96
C PRO A 111 0.02 -10.01 21.83
N THR A 112 -1.15 -10.58 22.04
CA THR A 112 -2.25 -10.55 21.06
C THR A 112 -2.63 -9.09 20.69
N ASN A 113 -2.94 -8.84 19.43
CA ASN A 113 -3.30 -7.55 18.87
C ASN A 113 -2.15 -6.51 18.81
N LYS A 114 -0.90 -6.91 18.99
CA LYS A 114 0.23 -6.01 18.71
C LYS A 114 0.36 -5.81 17.22
N THR A 115 0.35 -4.56 16.76
CA THR A 115 0.58 -4.22 15.35
C THR A 115 2.07 -4.37 15.02
N ILE A 116 2.34 -5.14 13.96
CA ILE A 116 3.66 -5.43 13.44
C ILE A 116 3.74 -4.93 12.00
N ILE A 117 4.83 -4.25 11.68
CA ILE A 117 5.13 -3.82 10.32
C ILE A 117 5.90 -4.93 9.62
N VAL A 118 5.41 -5.34 8.47
CA VAL A 118 5.96 -6.44 7.68
C VAL A 118 6.41 -5.91 6.33
N PRO A 119 7.71 -5.93 6.02
CA PRO A 119 8.22 -5.57 4.71
C PRO A 119 7.91 -6.70 3.72
N ILE A 120 7.51 -6.33 2.52
CA ILE A 120 7.26 -7.27 1.43
C ILE A 120 7.76 -6.70 0.11
N PHE A 121 8.01 -7.57 -0.85
CA PHE A 121 8.29 -7.18 -2.22
C PHE A 121 7.02 -7.25 -3.04
N CYS A 122 6.55 -6.10 -3.51
CA CYS A 122 5.34 -5.94 -4.30
C CYS A 122 5.65 -6.03 -5.79
N SER A 123 4.87 -6.77 -6.56
CA SER A 123 5.04 -6.87 -8.00
C SER A 123 3.72 -6.83 -8.75
N CYS A 124 3.75 -6.29 -9.97
CA CYS A 124 2.62 -6.24 -10.87
C CYS A 124 2.41 -7.60 -11.54
N SER A 125 1.23 -8.17 -11.39
CA SER A 125 0.82 -9.41 -12.06
C SER A 125 -0.45 -9.14 -12.88
N GLY A 126 -0.34 -9.21 -14.19
CA GLY A 126 -1.38 -8.71 -15.08
C GLY A 126 -1.50 -7.17 -14.96
N ASN A 127 -2.54 -6.68 -14.33
CA ASN A 127 -2.76 -5.26 -14.06
C ASN A 127 -2.96 -4.93 -12.57
N ILE A 128 -2.68 -5.89 -11.69
CA ILE A 128 -2.88 -5.77 -10.23
C ILE A 128 -1.56 -5.96 -9.52
N TYR A 129 -1.26 -5.10 -8.54
CA TYR A 129 -0.17 -5.29 -7.61
C TYR A 129 -0.50 -6.36 -6.60
N GLN A 130 0.43 -7.30 -6.41
CA GLN A 130 0.29 -8.38 -5.44
C GLN A 130 1.64 -8.91 -4.97
N HIS A 131 1.63 -9.49 -3.79
CA HIS A 131 2.70 -10.30 -3.22
C HIS A 131 2.15 -11.70 -2.95
N ASN A 132 2.63 -12.70 -3.68
CA ASN A 132 2.09 -14.07 -3.61
C ASN A 132 2.75 -14.87 -2.49
N THR A 133 1.92 -15.49 -1.63
CA THR A 133 2.39 -16.39 -0.58
C THR A 133 1.72 -17.75 -0.70
N PRO A 134 2.42 -18.87 -0.44
CA PRO A 134 1.80 -20.18 -0.36
C PRO A 134 1.05 -20.33 0.96
N TYR A 135 -0.08 -21.03 0.94
CA TYR A 135 -0.83 -21.37 2.14
C TYR A 135 -1.41 -22.79 2.03
N THR A 136 -1.20 -23.59 3.07
CA THR A 136 -1.78 -24.93 3.16
C THR A 136 -3.10 -24.88 3.91
N ILE A 137 -4.17 -25.32 3.27
CA ILE A 137 -5.54 -25.31 3.80
C ILE A 137 -5.65 -26.18 5.05
N LYS A 138 -6.20 -25.62 6.11
CA LYS A 138 -6.46 -26.27 7.39
C LYS A 138 -7.94 -26.61 7.54
N LYS A 139 -8.25 -27.45 8.50
CA LYS A 139 -9.65 -27.79 8.82
C LYS A 139 -10.42 -26.53 9.24
N GLY A 140 -11.53 -26.24 8.56
CA GLY A 140 -12.40 -25.11 8.81
C GLY A 140 -12.06 -23.85 7.98
N ASP A 141 -11.00 -23.89 7.17
CA ASP A 141 -10.68 -22.79 6.28
C ASP A 141 -11.72 -22.69 5.14
N THR A 142 -12.12 -21.45 4.89
CA THR A 142 -12.84 -20.99 3.69
C THR A 142 -12.15 -19.73 3.19
N TYR A 143 -12.38 -19.30 1.96
CA TYR A 143 -11.80 -18.02 1.51
C TYR A 143 -12.25 -16.85 2.38
N PHE A 144 -13.50 -16.84 2.85
CA PHE A 144 -13.96 -15.82 3.79
C PHE A 144 -13.16 -15.84 5.10
N HIS A 145 -12.96 -17.02 5.70
CA HIS A 145 -12.17 -17.18 6.93
C HIS A 145 -10.71 -16.72 6.71
N LEU A 146 -10.11 -17.09 5.57
CA LEU A 146 -8.74 -16.67 5.25
C LEU A 146 -8.65 -15.15 5.13
N VAL A 147 -9.54 -14.51 4.39
CA VAL A 147 -9.54 -13.05 4.21
C VAL A 147 -9.76 -12.33 5.53
N ASN A 148 -10.80 -12.69 6.26
CA ASN A 148 -11.22 -11.95 7.45
C ASN A 148 -10.34 -12.23 8.65
N GLU A 149 -10.09 -13.53 8.93
CA GLU A 149 -9.41 -13.95 10.14
C GLU A 149 -7.89 -14.12 9.93
N THR A 150 -7.48 -14.93 8.95
CA THR A 150 -6.07 -15.31 8.83
C THR A 150 -5.22 -14.15 8.30
N TYR A 151 -5.64 -13.53 7.21
CA TYR A 151 -4.92 -12.44 6.55
C TYR A 151 -5.41 -11.04 6.95
N GLN A 152 -6.45 -10.91 7.78
CA GLN A 152 -6.94 -9.63 8.33
C GLN A 152 -7.18 -8.57 7.24
N SER A 153 -7.87 -8.96 6.17
CA SER A 153 -8.14 -8.14 4.99
C SER A 153 -6.91 -7.74 4.15
N LEU A 154 -5.75 -8.38 4.38
CA LEU A 154 -4.57 -8.21 3.54
C LEU A 154 -4.63 -8.98 2.21
N THR A 155 -5.75 -9.63 1.91
CA THR A 155 -6.10 -10.24 0.62
C THR A 155 -7.59 -10.06 0.38
N THR A 156 -8.09 -10.37 -0.81
CA THR A 156 -9.51 -10.29 -1.13
C THR A 156 -10.05 -11.65 -1.58
N CYS A 157 -11.34 -11.91 -1.37
CA CYS A 157 -11.98 -13.13 -1.88
C CYS A 157 -11.87 -13.25 -3.40
N GLN A 158 -11.96 -12.14 -4.13
CA GLN A 158 -11.86 -12.16 -5.59
C GLN A 158 -10.43 -12.43 -6.07
N ALA A 159 -9.42 -11.97 -5.33
CA ALA A 159 -8.03 -12.30 -5.62
C ALA A 159 -7.76 -13.79 -5.40
N LEU A 160 -8.23 -14.35 -4.27
CA LEU A 160 -8.12 -15.80 -3.99
C LEU A 160 -8.80 -16.65 -5.06
N LYS A 161 -10.04 -16.30 -5.46
CA LYS A 161 -10.76 -16.99 -6.53
C LYS A 161 -10.08 -16.86 -7.88
N GLY A 162 -9.51 -15.70 -8.19
CA GLY A 162 -8.82 -15.46 -9.45
C GLY A 162 -7.48 -16.18 -9.56
N GLN A 163 -6.84 -16.49 -8.45
CA GLN A 163 -5.53 -17.12 -8.40
C GLN A 163 -5.60 -18.64 -8.24
N ASN A 164 -6.73 -19.17 -7.75
CA ASN A 164 -6.87 -20.58 -7.42
C ASN A 164 -8.09 -21.21 -8.08
N TYR A 165 -8.00 -22.50 -8.41
CA TYR A 165 -9.08 -23.23 -9.10
C TYR A 165 -10.15 -23.81 -8.19
N TYR A 166 -10.00 -23.63 -6.87
CA TYR A 166 -10.93 -24.21 -5.88
C TYR A 166 -12.17 -23.35 -5.71
N ALA A 167 -13.33 -24.01 -5.55
CA ALA A 167 -14.53 -23.32 -5.10
C ALA A 167 -14.33 -22.79 -3.66
N SER A 168 -14.82 -21.57 -3.39
CA SER A 168 -14.54 -20.84 -2.13
C SER A 168 -14.98 -21.58 -0.84
N GLU A 169 -15.85 -22.58 -0.98
CA GLU A 169 -16.50 -23.26 0.15
C GLU A 169 -16.03 -24.72 0.35
N ASN A 170 -15.40 -25.30 -0.68
CA ASN A 170 -14.99 -26.73 -0.68
C ASN A 170 -13.53 -26.89 -1.07
N ILE A 171 -12.63 -26.30 -0.27
CA ILE A 171 -11.20 -26.48 -0.49
C ILE A 171 -10.74 -27.68 0.30
N ALA A 172 -10.06 -28.61 -0.33
CA ALA A 172 -9.57 -29.83 0.33
C ALA A 172 -8.55 -29.46 1.42
N ILE A 173 -8.69 -30.07 2.61
CA ILE A 173 -7.70 -29.92 3.69
C ILE A 173 -6.36 -30.46 3.19
N GLY A 174 -5.29 -29.71 3.44
CA GLY A 174 -3.94 -30.04 2.95
C GLY A 174 -3.66 -29.55 1.53
N ALA A 175 -4.66 -29.00 0.81
CA ALA A 175 -4.40 -28.37 -0.49
C ALA A 175 -3.53 -27.12 -0.30
N GLU A 176 -2.56 -26.94 -1.19
CA GLU A 176 -1.75 -25.72 -1.24
C GLU A 176 -2.40 -24.74 -2.21
N ILE A 177 -2.62 -23.51 -1.73
CA ILE A 177 -3.15 -22.41 -2.52
C ILE A 177 -2.15 -21.26 -2.54
N THR A 178 -2.25 -20.42 -3.56
CA THR A 178 -1.54 -19.15 -3.63
C THR A 178 -2.43 -18.03 -3.08
N VAL A 179 -1.93 -17.29 -2.09
CA VAL A 179 -2.63 -16.14 -1.53
C VAL A 179 -1.99 -14.86 -2.06
N PRO A 180 -2.70 -14.09 -2.90
CA PRO A 180 -2.23 -12.79 -3.36
C PRO A 180 -2.47 -11.75 -2.27
N VAL A 181 -1.40 -11.36 -1.58
CA VAL A 181 -1.41 -10.34 -0.53
C VAL A 181 -1.41 -8.96 -1.17
N LEU A 182 -2.26 -8.06 -0.67
CA LEU A 182 -2.39 -6.69 -1.13
C LEU A 182 -1.11 -5.90 -0.93
N CYS A 183 -0.69 -5.20 -1.96
CA CYS A 183 0.39 -4.22 -1.90
C CYS A 183 0.22 -3.19 -3.02
N ALA A 184 0.98 -2.10 -2.97
CA ALA A 184 1.00 -1.10 -4.02
C ALA A 184 2.37 -0.43 -4.11
N CYS A 185 2.70 0.06 -5.32
CA CYS A 185 3.88 0.86 -5.54
C CYS A 185 3.51 2.35 -5.71
N PRO A 186 4.39 3.28 -5.30
CA PRO A 186 4.13 4.70 -5.45
C PRO A 186 3.96 5.10 -6.91
N THR A 187 2.95 5.90 -7.20
CA THR A 187 2.74 6.51 -8.51
C THR A 187 3.81 7.57 -8.80
N THR A 188 3.99 7.97 -10.08
CA THR A 188 4.90 9.06 -10.46
C THR A 188 4.66 10.31 -9.61
N LYS A 189 3.40 10.69 -9.45
CA LYS A 189 2.98 11.86 -8.67
C LYS A 189 3.36 11.75 -7.17
N GLN A 190 3.28 10.54 -6.61
CA GLN A 190 3.70 10.29 -5.23
C GLN A 190 5.23 10.34 -5.10
N MET A 191 5.97 9.77 -6.06
CA MET A 191 7.44 9.84 -6.08
C MET A 191 7.95 11.27 -6.23
N GLU A 192 7.32 12.11 -7.05
CA GLU A 192 7.63 13.55 -7.18
C GLU A 192 7.44 14.28 -5.84
N LYS A 193 6.52 13.83 -4.99
CA LYS A 193 6.32 14.34 -3.62
C LYS A 193 7.28 13.71 -2.58
N GLY A 194 8.25 12.88 -3.01
CA GLY A 194 9.23 12.22 -2.14
C GLY A 194 8.70 10.98 -1.42
N ILE A 195 7.62 10.37 -1.90
CA ILE A 195 7.11 9.11 -1.37
C ILE A 195 7.90 7.97 -2.02
N THR A 196 8.53 7.13 -1.19
CA THR A 196 9.39 6.04 -1.63
C THR A 196 8.72 4.67 -1.53
N SER A 197 7.72 4.52 -0.66
CA SER A 197 7.00 3.26 -0.47
C SER A 197 5.58 3.50 0.03
N LEU A 198 4.74 2.49 -0.09
CA LEU A 198 3.38 2.49 0.44
C LEU A 198 3.25 1.40 1.51
N LEU A 199 2.54 1.73 2.58
CA LEU A 199 2.15 0.80 3.63
C LEU A 199 0.67 0.47 3.46
N VAL A 200 0.34 -0.81 3.31
CA VAL A 200 -1.06 -1.29 3.42
C VAL A 200 -1.40 -1.40 4.91
N TYR A 201 -2.25 -0.52 5.36
CA TYR A 201 -2.70 -0.43 6.74
C TYR A 201 -4.13 -0.94 6.87
N THR A 202 -4.36 -1.95 7.71
CA THR A 202 -5.72 -2.40 8.03
C THR A 202 -6.27 -1.59 9.19
N VAL A 203 -7.31 -0.81 8.92
CA VAL A 203 -7.94 0.11 9.87
C VAL A 203 -8.51 -0.62 11.08
N ASN A 204 -8.29 -0.08 12.29
CA ASN A 204 -8.91 -0.55 13.51
C ASN A 204 -10.23 0.18 13.78
N TYR A 205 -11.03 -0.38 14.66
CA TYR A 205 -12.25 0.27 15.12
C TYR A 205 -11.97 1.62 15.79
N GLY A 206 -12.65 2.67 15.36
CA GLY A 206 -12.55 4.00 15.92
C GLY A 206 -11.35 4.84 15.44
N GLU A 207 -10.52 4.31 14.54
CA GLU A 207 -9.45 5.08 13.91
C GLU A 207 -9.96 6.04 12.84
N THR A 208 -9.26 7.13 12.69
CA THR A 208 -9.50 8.16 11.67
C THR A 208 -8.28 8.32 10.77
N VAL A 209 -8.45 8.87 9.58
CA VAL A 209 -7.31 9.20 8.69
C VAL A 209 -6.28 10.04 9.42
N LYS A 210 -6.74 11.01 10.22
CA LYS A 210 -5.88 11.87 11.04
C LYS A 210 -5.06 11.08 12.07
N SER A 211 -5.71 10.19 12.85
CA SER A 211 -5.00 9.40 13.88
C SER A 211 -3.98 8.45 13.27
N ILE A 212 -4.30 7.86 12.10
CA ILE A 212 -3.36 7.02 11.36
C ILE A 212 -2.20 7.88 10.83
N GLY A 213 -2.48 9.04 10.26
CA GLY A 213 -1.46 9.98 9.80
C GLY A 213 -0.50 10.41 10.91
N GLU A 214 -1.03 10.75 12.09
CA GLU A 214 -0.23 11.08 13.27
C GLU A 214 0.66 9.91 13.71
N ALA A 215 0.14 8.68 13.70
CA ALA A 215 0.90 7.49 14.08
C ALA A 215 2.09 7.21 13.15
N TYR A 216 1.94 7.46 11.85
CA TYR A 216 2.99 7.19 10.85
C TYR A 216 3.72 8.46 10.40
N GLY A 217 3.40 9.62 10.97
CA GLY A 217 3.99 10.91 10.61
C GLY A 217 3.71 11.32 9.17
N VAL A 218 2.54 10.99 8.67
CA VAL A 218 2.04 11.31 7.34
C VAL A 218 0.90 12.31 7.49
N ASP A 219 0.88 13.33 6.66
CA ASP A 219 -0.22 14.29 6.68
C ASP A 219 -1.53 13.63 6.18
N GLU A 220 -2.65 14.07 6.74
CA GLU A 220 -3.98 13.52 6.45
C GLU A 220 -4.30 13.60 4.94
N GLN A 221 -3.96 14.72 4.31
CA GLN A 221 -4.24 14.94 2.90
C GLN A 221 -3.51 13.94 2.00
N SER A 222 -2.26 13.58 2.32
CA SER A 222 -1.51 12.56 1.59
C SER A 222 -2.16 11.18 1.67
N ILE A 223 -2.74 10.82 2.82
CA ILE A 223 -3.48 9.56 2.97
C ILE A 223 -4.80 9.61 2.16
N LEU A 224 -5.54 10.72 2.24
CA LEU A 224 -6.76 10.91 1.46
C LEU A 224 -6.50 10.78 -0.04
N GLU A 225 -5.47 11.46 -0.55
CA GLU A 225 -5.07 11.39 -1.96
C GLU A 225 -4.65 9.98 -2.38
N ALA A 226 -3.89 9.26 -1.55
CA ALA A 226 -3.44 7.90 -1.86
C ALA A 226 -4.59 6.89 -1.97
N ASN A 227 -5.71 7.17 -1.32
CA ASN A 227 -6.88 6.31 -1.28
C ASN A 227 -8.10 6.88 -2.02
N GLU A 228 -7.96 8.02 -2.71
CA GLU A 228 -9.04 8.72 -3.42
C GLU A 228 -10.25 9.05 -2.54
N LEU A 229 -9.99 9.21 -1.25
CA LEU A 229 -11.02 9.57 -0.30
C LEU A 229 -11.25 11.08 -0.36
N GLN A 230 -12.49 11.48 -0.62
CA GLN A 230 -12.86 12.89 -0.62
C GLN A 230 -13.70 13.18 0.64
N PRO A 231 -13.25 14.09 1.51
CA PRO A 231 -14.11 14.59 2.56
C PRO A 231 -15.29 15.33 1.92
N SER A 232 -16.51 15.00 2.30
CA SER A 232 -17.67 15.82 1.95
C SER A 232 -17.61 17.14 2.72
N GLU A 233 -18.14 18.23 2.14
CA GLU A 233 -17.99 19.63 2.60
C GLU A 233 -18.20 19.90 4.11
N ASN A 234 -18.75 18.94 4.87
CA ASN A 234 -18.99 19.07 6.33
C ASN A 234 -18.82 17.77 7.12
N ARG A 235 -18.16 16.73 6.55
CA ARG A 235 -17.99 15.45 7.26
C ARG A 235 -16.59 14.91 7.06
N SER A 236 -15.96 14.49 8.17
CA SER A 236 -14.74 13.68 8.13
C SER A 236 -15.01 12.37 7.41
N VAL A 237 -13.99 11.84 6.71
CA VAL A 237 -14.07 10.52 6.06
C VAL A 237 -14.28 9.45 7.13
N ILE A 238 -15.31 8.65 6.97
CA ILE A 238 -15.57 7.51 7.85
C ILE A 238 -14.78 6.33 7.33
N LEU A 239 -13.88 5.81 8.15
CA LEU A 239 -13.17 4.58 7.91
C LEU A 239 -13.88 3.42 8.60
N PHE A 240 -13.99 2.30 7.90
CA PHE A 240 -14.53 1.07 8.47
C PHE A 240 -13.39 0.18 8.96
N ALA A 241 -13.58 -0.47 10.11
CA ALA A 241 -12.62 -1.44 10.61
C ALA A 241 -12.41 -2.58 9.59
N LEU A 242 -11.20 -3.14 9.57
CA LEU A 242 -10.76 -4.16 8.61
C LEU A 242 -10.72 -3.70 7.14
N THR A 243 -10.84 -2.40 6.87
CA THR A 243 -10.60 -1.86 5.53
C THR A 243 -9.11 -1.60 5.34
N PRO A 244 -8.47 -2.17 4.32
CA PRO A 244 -7.09 -1.83 3.99
C PRO A 244 -7.05 -0.46 3.31
N ILE A 245 -6.17 0.42 3.78
CA ILE A 245 -5.87 1.72 3.18
C ILE A 245 -4.38 1.84 2.91
N LEU A 246 -4.01 2.72 2.00
CA LEU A 246 -2.62 3.04 1.69
C LEU A 246 -2.15 4.24 2.50
N VAL A 247 -1.04 4.05 3.22
CA VAL A 247 -0.34 5.12 3.92
C VAL A 247 0.97 5.40 3.17
N PRO A 248 1.12 6.60 2.56
CA PRO A 248 2.31 6.95 1.79
C PRO A 248 3.47 7.28 2.71
N LEU A 249 4.60 6.59 2.52
CA LEU A 249 5.79 6.74 3.35
C LEU A 249 6.89 7.46 2.58
N ARG A 250 7.51 8.45 3.26
CA ARG A 250 8.69 9.16 2.72
C ARG A 250 9.94 8.50 3.26
N GLY A 251 10.87 8.16 2.37
CA GLY A 251 12.23 7.75 2.74
C GLY A 251 13.00 8.93 3.32
N LYS A 252 13.86 8.66 4.31
CA LYS A 252 14.97 9.56 4.62
C LYS A 252 16.21 9.07 3.89
N SER A 253 16.90 9.98 3.20
CA SER A 253 18.22 9.69 2.65
C SER A 253 19.21 9.49 3.81
N CYS A 254 19.95 8.38 3.77
CA CYS A 254 21.06 8.15 4.72
C CYS A 254 22.18 9.20 4.60
N LYS A 255 22.17 10.00 3.52
CA LYS A 255 23.09 11.13 3.34
C LYS A 255 22.77 12.33 4.25
N GLU A 256 21.49 12.46 4.68
CA GLU A 256 21.03 13.59 5.50
C GLU A 256 21.22 13.36 7.01
N ASP A 257 21.36 12.11 7.45
CA ASP A 257 21.56 11.75 8.85
C ASP A 257 22.35 10.44 8.95
N PRO A 258 23.68 10.47 8.75
CA PRO A 258 24.52 9.27 8.78
C PRO A 258 24.58 8.58 10.15
N ASP A 259 24.24 9.28 11.23
CA ASP A 259 24.17 8.76 12.60
C ASP A 259 22.80 8.20 12.95
N SER A 260 21.83 8.29 12.03
CA SER A 260 20.51 7.69 12.23
C SER A 260 20.63 6.18 12.37
N PHE A 261 20.25 5.67 13.52
CA PHE A 261 20.24 4.22 13.86
C PHE A 261 19.41 3.37 12.88
N TYR A 262 18.71 4.02 11.96
CA TYR A 262 17.74 3.45 11.03
C TYR A 262 18.23 3.31 9.59
N CYS A 263 19.44 3.72 9.31
CA CYS A 263 20.09 3.49 8.03
C CYS A 263 20.79 2.13 8.04
N THR A 264 20.11 1.07 7.61
CA THR A 264 20.79 -0.22 7.33
C THR A 264 21.26 -0.24 5.90
N CYS A 265 22.57 -0.23 5.73
CA CYS A 265 23.21 -0.42 4.42
C CYS A 265 23.18 -1.91 4.07
N SER A 266 22.53 -2.31 2.97
CA SER A 266 22.42 -3.72 2.55
C SER A 266 23.77 -4.38 2.22
N GLN A 267 24.79 -3.59 1.93
CA GLN A 267 26.15 -4.05 1.64
C GLN A 267 27.22 -3.58 2.64
N GLY A 268 26.80 -3.13 3.82
CA GLY A 268 27.70 -2.61 4.84
C GLY A 268 28.04 -1.13 4.63
N ARG A 269 28.58 -0.49 5.70
CA ARG A 269 29.06 0.88 5.67
C ARG A 269 30.48 0.92 5.08
N LEU A 270 30.75 1.92 4.26
CA LEU A 270 32.13 2.26 3.84
C LEU A 270 32.91 2.79 5.03
N ALA A 271 34.22 2.83 4.91
CA ALA A 271 35.15 3.31 5.97
C ALA A 271 34.90 4.77 6.41
N ASP A 272 34.22 5.57 5.59
CA ASP A 272 33.79 6.94 5.87
C ASP A 272 32.41 7.04 6.52
N GLY A 273 31.73 5.90 6.82
CA GLY A 273 30.40 5.83 7.41
C GLY A 273 29.26 5.96 6.41
N SER A 274 29.51 6.22 5.13
CA SER A 274 28.49 6.28 4.08
C SER A 274 28.02 4.88 3.63
N CYS A 275 26.80 4.78 3.11
CA CYS A 275 26.30 3.57 2.48
C CYS A 275 26.85 3.44 1.05
N ASN A 276 27.24 2.22 0.65
CA ASN A 276 27.55 1.93 -0.74
C ASN A 276 26.26 2.10 -1.57
N GLU A 277 26.25 3.01 -2.56
CA GLU A 277 25.06 3.55 -3.22
C GLU A 277 24.22 2.54 -4.02
N SER A 278 24.67 1.29 -4.11
CA SER A 278 24.03 0.39 -5.05
C SER A 278 22.70 -0.23 -4.61
N HIS A 279 22.37 -0.35 -3.32
CA HIS A 279 21.06 -0.96 -2.87
C HIS A 279 20.81 -0.78 -1.36
N GLY A 280 20.77 0.44 -0.84
CA GLY A 280 20.29 0.68 0.53
C GLY A 280 18.78 0.47 0.61
N GLN A 281 18.29 -0.44 1.44
CA GLN A 281 16.90 -0.44 1.84
C GLN A 281 16.71 0.69 2.85
N GLU A 282 16.21 1.83 2.37
CA GLU A 282 15.82 2.94 3.23
C GLU A 282 14.47 2.62 3.88
N PHE A 283 14.45 2.44 5.19
CA PHE A 283 13.20 2.40 5.94
C PHE A 283 12.74 3.83 6.22
N PRO A 284 11.45 4.14 6.04
CA PRO A 284 10.93 5.46 6.37
C PRO A 284 11.17 5.76 7.86
N ALA A 285 11.97 6.77 8.15
CA ALA A 285 12.38 7.11 9.54
C ALA A 285 11.19 7.37 10.47
N LYS A 286 10.05 7.84 9.93
CA LYS A 286 8.82 8.04 10.69
C LYS A 286 8.09 6.75 11.02
N LEU A 287 8.29 5.67 10.26
CA LEU A 287 7.78 4.35 10.59
C LEU A 287 8.36 3.87 11.93
N VAL A 288 9.64 4.15 12.14
CA VAL A 288 10.35 3.79 13.39
C VAL A 288 9.98 4.75 14.52
N ALA A 289 9.77 6.04 14.24
CA ALA A 289 9.27 7.00 15.22
C ALA A 289 7.84 6.67 15.69
N ALA A 290 7.00 6.13 14.80
CA ALA A 290 5.68 5.63 15.16
C ALA A 290 5.76 4.43 16.12
N LEU A 291 6.72 3.53 15.92
CA LEU A 291 7.00 2.43 16.86
C LEU A 291 7.52 2.95 18.19
N GLY A 292 8.35 4.01 18.20
CA GLY A 292 8.83 4.69 19.41
C GLY A 292 7.68 5.37 20.18
N ASN A 293 6.72 5.97 19.51
CA ASN A 293 5.55 6.61 20.15
C ASN A 293 4.57 5.57 20.72
N ILE A 294 4.48 4.37 20.16
CA ILE A 294 3.74 3.26 20.76
C ILE A 294 4.44 2.79 22.05
N ALA A 295 5.78 2.78 22.09
CA ALA A 295 6.55 2.46 23.29
C ALA A 295 6.42 3.56 24.38
N LEU A 296 6.31 4.84 24.01
CA LEU A 296 6.08 5.96 24.95
C LEU A 296 4.67 5.97 25.53
N LYS A 297 3.68 5.40 24.84
CA LYS A 297 2.30 5.29 25.34
C LYS A 297 2.13 4.17 26.38
N TYR A 298 3.15 3.30 26.53
CA TYR A 298 3.18 2.21 27.50
C TYR A 298 4.54 2.17 28.24
N PRO A 299 4.79 3.12 29.17
CA PRO A 299 6.10 3.28 29.83
C PRO A 299 6.55 2.09 30.70
N TYR A 300 5.66 1.14 30.97
CA TYR A 300 5.99 -0.04 31.79
C TYR A 300 6.88 -1.07 31.07
N LEU A 301 7.05 -0.98 29.74
CA LEU A 301 7.92 -1.88 28.96
C LEU A 301 9.39 -1.44 28.92
N ILE A 302 9.70 -0.18 29.18
CA ILE A 302 11.07 0.34 29.11
C ILE A 302 11.89 0.03 30.38
N SER A 303 11.25 -0.13 31.53
CA SER A 303 11.93 -0.44 32.81
C SER A 303 12.56 -1.83 32.87
N SER A 304 12.14 -2.77 32.03
CA SER A 304 12.68 -4.13 32.02
C SER A 304 13.94 -4.28 31.15
N ILE A 305 14.20 -3.35 30.22
CA ILE A 305 15.31 -3.46 29.25
C ILE A 305 16.57 -2.75 29.76
N CYS A 306 16.44 -1.72 30.60
CA CYS A 306 17.62 -1.02 31.17
C CYS A 306 18.34 -1.76 32.31
N ASN A 307 17.82 -2.90 32.79
CA ASN A 307 18.44 -3.67 33.86
C ASN A 307 19.18 -4.95 33.40
N GLN A 308 19.42 -5.12 32.11
CA GLN A 308 20.18 -6.26 31.56
C GLN A 308 21.27 -5.84 30.56
N LEU A 309 21.84 -4.64 30.72
CA LEU A 309 23.10 -4.26 30.07
C LEU A 309 24.16 -3.98 31.12
#